data_8b7ea28ab8924cff4a5d9101bf256eed
#
_entry.id   8b7ea28ab8924cff4a5d9101bf256eed
#
_cell.length_a   1.000
_cell.length_b   1.000
_cell.length_c   1.000
_cell.angle_alpha   90.00
_cell.angle_beta   90.00
_cell.angle_gamma   90.00
#
_symmetry.space_group_name_H-M   'P 1'
#
loop_
_entity.id
_entity.type
_entity.pdbx_description
1 polymer ?
#
loop_
_entity_poly.entity_id
_entity_poly.type
_entity_poly.pdbx_seq_one_letter_code
_entity_poly.pdbx_strand_id
1 'polypeptide(L)'
;MKFKQEKNIMRYPEFLKKNGCIGFVAPAFGCNIEPYKTAFGHALDKFEKMGYRTELGPNCYEGCGIGISNTPEKCGQELMEYYCNDTSDVLISCGGGELMCEDLPYVDFEKIKEAKPKWYLGYSDNTNMTFLLTTFCDVASIYGPCAAAFGMEPWHPAIQDAFDVLTGEKLTIKGYDLYEKEGLKDEENPLVPYNVTEPCIRKKVPDTDIKMEGRLVGGCLDVLTLLLGTKYDKVQEFTERYKEDGIIWFIEACDLNVMGIRRALWQMEQAGWFRHVRGFLIGRPYCNGEEFLGLDQYEAVTGILGKYNVPIIMDLDIGYIPPAMPLICGSYAKVTSMGNDVEVEMELN
;
A
#
# COMPACT_ATOMS: atom_id res chain seq x y z
N MET A 1 -27.25 -4.53 -32.54
CA MET A 1 -26.99 -5.20 -31.24
C MET A 1 -26.21 -4.22 -30.36
N LYS A 2 -26.85 -3.59 -29.37
CA LYS A 2 -26.14 -2.80 -28.36
C LYS A 2 -25.54 -3.82 -27.39
N PHE A 3 -24.22 -4.03 -27.45
CA PHE A 3 -23.50 -4.66 -26.36
C PHE A 3 -23.71 -3.77 -25.14
N LYS A 4 -24.48 -4.25 -24.16
CA LYS A 4 -24.37 -3.73 -22.79
C LYS A 4 -22.93 -4.00 -22.39
N GLN A 5 -22.10 -2.96 -22.34
CA GLN A 5 -20.89 -3.01 -21.52
C GLN A 5 -21.37 -3.29 -20.09
N GLU A 6 -21.16 -4.50 -19.62
CA GLU A 6 -21.20 -4.77 -18.18
C GLU A 6 -20.18 -3.80 -17.59
N LYS A 7 -20.64 -2.87 -16.75
CA LYS A 7 -19.74 -2.05 -15.95
C LYS A 7 -18.95 -3.05 -15.13
N ASN A 8 -17.68 -3.22 -15.42
CA ASN A 8 -16.77 -3.90 -14.51
C ASN A 8 -16.78 -3.11 -13.21
N ILE A 9 -17.40 -3.67 -12.20
CA ILE A 9 -17.55 -3.07 -10.89
C ILE A 9 -16.35 -3.56 -10.07
N MET A 10 -15.69 -2.67 -9.33
CA MET A 10 -14.66 -3.04 -8.37
C MET A 10 -15.18 -4.11 -7.43
N ARG A 11 -14.43 -5.19 -7.28
CA ARG A 11 -14.80 -6.30 -6.42
C ARG A 11 -14.11 -6.13 -5.06
N TYR A 12 -14.91 -6.12 -4.03
CA TYR A 12 -14.43 -6.01 -2.65
C TYR A 12 -14.45 -7.38 -1.99
N PRO A 13 -13.30 -7.84 -1.46
CA PRO A 13 -13.26 -9.10 -0.70
C PRO A 13 -14.12 -9.04 0.56
N GLU A 14 -14.49 -10.20 1.09
CA GLU A 14 -15.10 -10.29 2.42
C GLU A 14 -14.06 -9.96 3.50
N PHE A 15 -14.47 -9.18 4.49
CA PHE A 15 -13.62 -8.86 5.64
C PHE A 15 -13.33 -10.09 6.51
N LEU A 16 -12.19 -10.07 7.19
CA LEU A 16 -11.80 -11.11 8.14
C LEU A 16 -12.82 -11.20 9.28
N LYS A 17 -13.48 -12.33 9.38
CA LYS A 17 -14.48 -12.60 10.45
C LYS A 17 -13.80 -13.19 11.69
N LYS A 18 -14.45 -13.06 12.85
CA LYS A 18 -14.00 -13.73 14.07
C LYS A 18 -13.80 -15.22 13.82
N ASN A 19 -12.73 -15.80 14.36
CA ASN A 19 -12.30 -17.19 14.16
C ASN A 19 -11.92 -17.52 12.70
N GLY A 20 -11.77 -16.52 11.85
CA GLY A 20 -11.28 -16.67 10.48
C GLY A 20 -9.81 -17.10 10.42
N CYS A 21 -9.32 -17.29 9.22
CA CYS A 21 -7.94 -17.72 8.95
C CYS A 21 -7.17 -16.60 8.24
N ILE A 22 -6.04 -16.20 8.83
CA ILE A 22 -5.10 -15.27 8.22
C ILE A 22 -4.00 -16.08 7.54
N GLY A 23 -3.88 -15.97 6.22
CA GLY A 23 -2.79 -16.53 5.45
C GLY A 23 -1.62 -15.54 5.38
N PHE A 24 -0.41 -16.05 5.44
CA PHE A 24 0.81 -15.28 5.30
C PHE A 24 1.60 -15.78 4.09
N VAL A 25 2.10 -14.85 3.31
CA VAL A 25 2.90 -15.11 2.12
C VAL A 25 4.12 -14.20 2.10
N ALA A 26 5.18 -14.64 1.46
CA ALA A 26 6.42 -13.87 1.37
C ALA A 26 6.90 -13.75 -0.09
N PRO A 27 6.17 -13.01 -0.93
CA PRO A 27 6.55 -12.82 -2.33
C PRO A 27 7.75 -11.88 -2.49
N ALA A 28 7.97 -11.01 -1.50
CA ALA A 28 9.13 -10.14 -1.44
C ALA A 28 10.09 -10.65 -0.37
N PHE A 29 10.19 -10.03 0.80
CA PHE A 29 11.11 -10.46 1.84
C PHE A 29 10.42 -11.38 2.87
N GLY A 30 11.07 -12.50 3.26
CA GLY A 30 10.62 -13.37 4.33
C GLY A 30 11.12 -12.88 5.70
N CYS A 31 10.44 -13.30 6.78
CA CYS A 31 10.84 -12.95 8.15
C CYS A 31 11.91 -13.92 8.69
N ASN A 32 13.06 -14.03 7.99
CA ASN A 32 14.12 -15.00 8.31
C ASN A 32 15.25 -14.43 9.16
N ILE A 33 15.31 -13.10 9.30
CA ILE A 33 16.36 -12.38 10.09
C ILE A 33 15.72 -11.57 11.21
N GLU A 34 16.51 -11.27 12.26
CA GLU A 34 16.10 -10.36 13.33
C GLU A 34 16.14 -8.88 12.85
N PRO A 35 15.30 -8.03 13.38
CA PRO A 35 14.26 -8.24 14.40
C PRO A 35 12.94 -8.83 13.84
N TYR A 36 12.83 -9.01 12.53
CA TYR A 36 11.58 -9.38 11.86
C TYR A 36 11.09 -10.79 12.20
N LYS A 37 12.04 -11.73 12.41
CA LYS A 37 11.72 -13.12 12.79
C LYS A 37 10.99 -13.19 14.13
N THR A 38 11.54 -12.54 15.16
CA THR A 38 10.92 -12.48 16.48
C THR A 38 9.61 -11.71 16.45
N ALA A 39 9.56 -10.58 15.75
CA ALA A 39 8.35 -9.78 15.64
C ALA A 39 7.23 -10.54 14.90
N PHE A 40 7.53 -11.27 13.84
CA PHE A 40 6.54 -12.09 13.13
C PHE A 40 6.02 -13.24 13.99
N GLY A 41 6.91 -13.95 14.69
CA GLY A 41 6.48 -14.98 15.64
C GLY A 41 5.54 -14.44 16.72
N HIS A 42 5.83 -13.26 17.26
CA HIS A 42 4.94 -12.60 18.23
C HIS A 42 3.60 -12.17 17.61
N ALA A 43 3.60 -11.75 16.33
CA ALA A 43 2.36 -11.43 15.61
C ALA A 43 1.45 -12.68 15.48
N LEU A 44 2.02 -13.83 15.11
CA LEU A 44 1.29 -15.10 15.01
C LEU A 44 0.65 -15.49 16.35
N ASP A 45 1.45 -15.47 17.43
CA ASP A 45 0.95 -15.75 18.79
C ASP A 45 -0.17 -14.81 19.20
N LYS A 46 -0.08 -13.53 18.83
CA LYS A 46 -1.09 -12.52 19.12
C LYS A 46 -2.38 -12.80 18.36
N PHE A 47 -2.34 -13.08 17.07
CA PHE A 47 -3.51 -13.43 16.28
C PHE A 47 -4.20 -14.69 16.81
N GLU A 48 -3.45 -15.72 17.19
CA GLU A 48 -3.99 -16.93 17.80
C GLU A 48 -4.68 -16.64 19.16
N LYS A 49 -4.07 -15.81 20.00
CA LYS A 49 -4.69 -15.36 21.27
C LYS A 49 -5.97 -14.54 21.05
N MET A 50 -6.07 -13.82 19.94
CA MET A 50 -7.29 -13.12 19.52
C MET A 50 -8.34 -14.06 18.91
N GLY A 51 -8.03 -15.35 18.75
CA GLY A 51 -8.94 -16.37 18.25
C GLY A 51 -8.91 -16.58 16.74
N TYR A 52 -7.92 -16.03 16.03
CA TYR A 52 -7.73 -16.28 14.60
C TYR A 52 -6.86 -17.51 14.37
N ARG A 53 -7.12 -18.23 13.29
CA ARG A 53 -6.22 -19.26 12.79
C ARG A 53 -5.17 -18.59 11.90
N THR A 54 -3.98 -19.18 11.85
CA THR A 54 -2.89 -18.71 11.00
C THR A 54 -2.45 -19.82 10.04
N GLU A 55 -2.15 -19.47 8.81
CA GLU A 55 -1.62 -20.37 7.79
C GLU A 55 -0.42 -19.71 7.12
N LEU A 56 0.72 -20.39 7.13
CA LEU A 56 1.97 -19.85 6.63
C LEU A 56 2.32 -20.48 5.28
N GLY A 57 2.59 -19.63 4.30
CA GLY A 57 3.21 -20.02 3.06
C GLY A 57 4.65 -20.54 3.27
N PRO A 58 5.13 -21.38 2.37
CA PRO A 58 6.45 -22.02 2.51
C PRO A 58 7.61 -21.03 2.53
N ASN A 59 7.44 -19.82 2.02
CA ASN A 59 8.51 -18.83 1.93
C ASN A 59 8.56 -17.84 3.11
N CYS A 60 7.63 -17.93 4.08
CA CYS A 60 7.52 -16.94 5.16
C CYS A 60 8.79 -16.75 5.99
N TYR A 61 9.61 -17.78 6.13
CA TYR A 61 10.89 -17.74 6.85
C TYR A 61 12.11 -18.02 5.94
N GLU A 62 11.91 -17.97 4.62
CA GLU A 62 13.00 -18.15 3.66
C GLU A 62 13.72 -16.82 3.36
N GLY A 63 14.96 -16.92 2.92
CA GLY A 63 15.83 -15.77 2.62
C GLY A 63 16.99 -16.18 1.71
N CYS A 64 16.74 -16.97 0.69
CA CYS A 64 17.76 -17.47 -0.25
C CYS A 64 17.84 -16.65 -1.54
N GLY A 65 16.88 -15.76 -1.79
CA GLY A 65 16.91 -14.85 -2.95
C GLY A 65 17.66 -13.56 -2.67
N ILE A 66 18.00 -12.83 -3.70
CA ILE A 66 18.53 -11.46 -3.62
C ILE A 66 17.35 -10.50 -3.57
N GLY A 67 17.09 -9.88 -2.40
CA GLY A 67 15.97 -8.93 -2.23
C GLY A 67 14.58 -9.58 -2.28
N ILE A 68 14.49 -10.92 -2.25
CA ILE A 68 13.26 -11.71 -2.15
C ILE A 68 13.48 -12.92 -1.24
N SER A 69 12.39 -13.53 -0.76
CA SER A 69 12.44 -14.66 0.17
C SER A 69 12.99 -15.94 -0.48
N ASN A 70 12.61 -16.19 -1.73
CA ASN A 70 12.99 -17.39 -2.48
C ASN A 70 13.23 -17.05 -3.95
N THR A 71 13.27 -18.02 -4.85
CA THR A 71 13.34 -17.75 -6.29
C THR A 71 12.02 -17.11 -6.77
N PRO A 72 12.06 -16.26 -7.82
CA PRO A 72 10.85 -15.63 -8.37
C PRO A 72 9.73 -16.62 -8.71
N GLU A 73 10.09 -17.78 -9.26
CA GLU A 73 9.13 -18.85 -9.57
C GLU A 73 8.41 -19.35 -8.31
N LYS A 74 9.14 -19.63 -7.23
CA LYS A 74 8.55 -20.12 -5.97
C LYS A 74 7.71 -19.04 -5.27
N CYS A 75 8.14 -17.79 -5.33
CA CYS A 75 7.38 -16.67 -4.80
C CYS A 75 6.06 -16.48 -5.56
N GLY A 76 6.10 -16.50 -6.89
CA GLY A 76 4.90 -16.43 -7.71
C GLY A 76 3.96 -17.62 -7.53
N GLN A 77 4.51 -18.85 -7.39
CA GLN A 77 3.71 -20.04 -7.08
C GLN A 77 3.01 -19.94 -5.73
N GLU A 78 3.71 -19.50 -4.67
CA GLU A 78 3.11 -19.26 -3.36
C GLU A 78 1.95 -18.25 -3.45
N LEU A 79 2.17 -17.11 -4.12
CA LEU A 79 1.11 -16.11 -4.33
C LEU A 79 -0.12 -16.72 -5.01
N MET A 80 0.08 -17.48 -6.09
CA MET A 80 -1.01 -18.10 -6.82
C MET A 80 -1.77 -19.13 -5.99
N GLU A 81 -1.05 -19.98 -5.27
CA GLU A 81 -1.65 -21.01 -4.43
C GLU A 81 -2.48 -20.38 -3.30
N TYR A 82 -1.89 -19.47 -2.53
CA TYR A 82 -2.53 -18.88 -1.35
C TYR A 82 -3.63 -17.86 -1.71
N TYR A 83 -3.50 -17.18 -2.85
CA TYR A 83 -4.57 -16.29 -3.29
C TYR A 83 -5.79 -17.05 -3.81
N CYS A 84 -5.58 -18.13 -4.56
CA CYS A 84 -6.65 -18.85 -5.25
C CYS A 84 -7.27 -20.01 -4.44
N ASN A 85 -6.67 -20.42 -3.30
CA ASN A 85 -7.28 -21.43 -2.43
C ASN A 85 -8.30 -20.83 -1.46
N ASP A 86 -9.05 -21.69 -0.75
CA ASP A 86 -10.06 -21.29 0.23
C ASP A 86 -9.61 -21.56 1.68
N THR A 87 -8.32 -21.83 1.92
CA THR A 87 -7.79 -22.19 3.25
C THR A 87 -7.65 -20.99 4.16
N SER A 88 -7.34 -19.81 3.60
CA SER A 88 -7.30 -18.55 4.32
C SER A 88 -8.35 -17.55 3.81
N ASP A 89 -8.87 -16.72 4.70
CA ASP A 89 -9.89 -15.69 4.39
C ASP A 89 -9.24 -14.42 3.84
N VAL A 90 -8.04 -14.09 4.32
CA VAL A 90 -7.25 -12.90 3.95
C VAL A 90 -5.79 -13.26 3.85
N LEU A 91 -5.00 -12.46 3.14
CA LEU A 91 -3.54 -12.60 3.04
C LEU A 91 -2.83 -11.36 3.58
N ILE A 92 -1.77 -11.59 4.36
CA ILE A 92 -0.84 -10.55 4.79
C ILE A 92 0.57 -10.93 4.28
N SER A 93 1.24 -9.99 3.61
CA SER A 93 2.63 -10.18 3.21
C SER A 93 3.56 -10.14 4.42
N CYS A 94 4.54 -11.03 4.48
CA CYS A 94 5.55 -11.08 5.54
C CYS A 94 6.38 -9.79 5.62
N GLY A 95 6.83 -9.30 4.46
CA GLY A 95 7.69 -8.12 4.39
C GLY A 95 7.61 -7.39 3.06
N GLY A 96 8.23 -6.23 2.97
CA GLY A 96 8.63 -5.59 1.72
C GLY A 96 9.84 -6.30 1.11
N GLY A 97 10.49 -5.68 0.14
CA GLY A 97 11.69 -6.20 -0.53
C GLY A 97 12.04 -5.30 -1.70
N GLU A 98 12.80 -5.85 -2.66
CA GLU A 98 13.35 -5.05 -3.76
C GLU A 98 13.00 -5.61 -5.14
N LEU A 99 12.75 -6.90 -5.26
CA LEU A 99 12.71 -7.60 -6.55
C LEU A 99 11.42 -8.40 -6.79
N MET A 100 10.33 -8.10 -6.07
CA MET A 100 9.04 -8.78 -6.31
C MET A 100 8.52 -8.60 -7.75
N CYS A 101 9.00 -7.60 -8.47
CA CYS A 101 8.70 -7.45 -9.90
C CYS A 101 9.14 -8.66 -10.73
N GLU A 102 10.16 -9.42 -10.30
CA GLU A 102 10.62 -10.65 -10.97
C GLU A 102 9.66 -11.83 -10.78
N ASP A 103 8.76 -11.78 -9.78
CA ASP A 103 7.73 -12.79 -9.54
C ASP A 103 6.58 -12.69 -10.53
N LEU A 104 6.32 -11.48 -11.06
CA LEU A 104 5.15 -11.20 -11.90
C LEU A 104 4.98 -12.14 -13.11
N PRO A 105 6.05 -12.61 -13.79
CA PRO A 105 5.92 -13.60 -14.85
C PRO A 105 5.33 -14.95 -14.41
N TYR A 106 5.38 -15.25 -13.12
CA TYR A 106 4.87 -16.49 -12.51
C TYR A 106 3.51 -16.31 -11.83
N VAL A 107 2.95 -15.10 -11.90
CA VAL A 107 1.61 -14.75 -11.38
C VAL A 107 0.63 -14.64 -12.54
N ASP A 108 -0.41 -15.46 -12.52
CA ASP A 108 -1.49 -15.44 -13.51
C ASP A 108 -2.62 -14.51 -13.04
N PHE A 109 -2.54 -13.24 -13.42
CA PHE A 109 -3.53 -12.22 -13.05
C PHE A 109 -4.92 -12.46 -13.67
N GLU A 110 -5.02 -13.16 -14.81
CA GLU A 110 -6.32 -13.52 -15.36
C GLU A 110 -7.01 -14.57 -14.49
N LYS A 111 -6.25 -15.54 -13.98
CA LYS A 111 -6.78 -16.52 -13.03
C LYS A 111 -7.17 -15.86 -11.69
N ILE A 112 -6.38 -14.92 -11.20
CA ILE A 112 -6.72 -14.11 -9.99
C ILE A 112 -8.01 -13.34 -10.21
N LYS A 113 -8.20 -12.76 -11.39
CA LYS A 113 -9.40 -12.02 -11.76
C LYS A 113 -10.67 -12.91 -11.76
N GLU A 114 -10.54 -14.19 -12.04
CA GLU A 114 -11.64 -15.15 -12.01
C GLU A 114 -11.87 -15.74 -10.62
N ALA A 115 -10.87 -15.71 -9.74
CA ALA A 115 -10.92 -16.26 -8.39
C ALA A 115 -11.87 -15.47 -7.48
N LYS A 116 -12.26 -16.07 -6.34
CA LYS A 116 -12.94 -15.36 -5.25
C LYS A 116 -12.03 -14.25 -4.76
N PRO A 117 -12.49 -12.98 -4.70
CA PRO A 117 -11.68 -11.87 -4.18
C PRO A 117 -11.22 -12.14 -2.76
N LYS A 118 -9.95 -11.86 -2.48
CA LYS A 118 -9.33 -12.02 -1.17
C LYS A 118 -8.56 -10.75 -0.83
N TRP A 119 -8.71 -10.22 0.40
CA TRP A 119 -7.88 -9.11 0.85
C TRP A 119 -6.41 -9.50 0.84
N TYR A 120 -5.59 -8.68 0.23
CA TYR A 120 -4.15 -8.74 0.29
C TYR A 120 -3.66 -7.45 0.96
N LEU A 121 -2.91 -7.60 2.05
CA LEU A 121 -2.36 -6.51 2.85
C LEU A 121 -0.83 -6.51 2.75
N GLY A 122 -0.27 -5.39 2.36
CA GLY A 122 1.17 -5.14 2.29
C GLY A 122 1.46 -3.75 1.75
N TYR A 123 2.71 -3.30 1.88
CA TYR A 123 3.19 -2.02 1.34
C TYR A 123 4.58 -2.20 0.74
N SER A 124 5.21 -1.11 0.26
CA SER A 124 6.55 -1.18 -0.32
C SER A 124 6.56 -1.98 -1.61
N ASP A 125 7.47 -2.94 -1.75
CA ASP A 125 7.56 -3.84 -2.89
C ASP A 125 6.26 -4.61 -3.17
N ASN A 126 5.41 -4.80 -2.13
CA ASN A 126 4.05 -5.35 -2.29
C ASN A 126 3.12 -4.49 -3.15
N THR A 127 3.53 -3.28 -3.53
CA THR A 127 2.84 -2.48 -4.56
C THR A 127 2.66 -3.29 -5.84
N ASN A 128 3.61 -4.17 -6.19
CA ASN A 128 3.48 -5.10 -7.30
C ASN A 128 2.19 -5.94 -7.25
N MET A 129 1.70 -6.27 -6.05
CA MET A 129 0.45 -7.02 -5.89
C MET A 129 -0.74 -6.10 -5.61
N THR A 130 -0.64 -5.19 -4.64
CA THR A 130 -1.76 -4.32 -4.24
C THR A 130 -2.25 -3.45 -5.40
N PHE A 131 -1.32 -2.90 -6.17
CA PHE A 131 -1.65 -2.07 -7.32
C PHE A 131 -2.22 -2.87 -8.49
N LEU A 132 -1.65 -4.03 -8.81
CA LEU A 132 -2.11 -4.87 -9.91
C LEU A 132 -3.43 -5.58 -9.60
N LEU A 133 -3.70 -5.97 -8.36
CA LEU A 133 -5.04 -6.43 -7.96
C LEU A 133 -6.09 -5.38 -8.33
N THR A 134 -5.80 -4.11 -8.07
CA THR A 134 -6.74 -3.02 -8.32
C THR A 134 -6.81 -2.66 -9.80
N THR A 135 -5.68 -2.41 -10.45
CA THR A 135 -5.67 -1.84 -11.82
C THR A 135 -5.86 -2.88 -12.91
N PHE A 136 -5.41 -4.12 -12.69
CA PHE A 136 -5.50 -5.21 -13.65
C PHE A 136 -6.72 -6.10 -13.40
N CYS A 137 -6.99 -6.45 -12.12
CA CYS A 137 -8.02 -7.42 -11.76
C CYS A 137 -9.35 -6.80 -11.32
N ASP A 138 -9.45 -5.50 -11.12
CA ASP A 138 -10.61 -4.83 -10.51
C ASP A 138 -10.98 -5.44 -9.14
N VAL A 139 -9.96 -5.76 -8.32
CA VAL A 139 -10.10 -6.27 -6.95
C VAL A 139 -9.43 -5.29 -6.00
N ALA A 140 -10.15 -4.88 -4.97
CA ALA A 140 -9.59 -4.01 -3.94
C ALA A 140 -8.53 -4.74 -3.10
N SER A 141 -7.53 -3.99 -2.65
CA SER A 141 -6.43 -4.46 -1.80
C SER A 141 -6.16 -3.45 -0.69
N ILE A 142 -5.36 -3.82 0.31
CA ILE A 142 -5.03 -2.93 1.42
C ILE A 142 -3.54 -2.58 1.36
N TYR A 143 -3.24 -1.30 1.17
CA TYR A 143 -1.90 -0.75 1.30
C TYR A 143 -1.65 -0.41 2.77
N GLY A 144 -0.81 -1.19 3.44
CA GLY A 144 -0.59 -1.06 4.88
C GLY A 144 0.49 -2.01 5.39
N PRO A 145 0.69 -2.10 6.72
CA PRO A 145 1.83 -2.77 7.33
C PRO A 145 1.91 -4.25 6.98
N CYS A 146 3.14 -4.76 6.79
CA CYS A 146 3.43 -6.18 6.65
C CYS A 146 3.34 -6.91 8.00
N ALA A 147 3.34 -8.24 7.96
CA ALA A 147 3.06 -9.12 9.09
C ALA A 147 3.91 -8.86 10.34
N ALA A 148 5.22 -8.63 10.18
CA ALA A 148 6.10 -8.38 11.32
C ALA A 148 5.74 -7.12 12.14
N ALA A 149 5.04 -6.15 11.54
CA ALA A 149 4.60 -4.95 12.25
C ALA A 149 3.52 -5.26 13.32
N PHE A 150 2.70 -6.28 13.10
CA PHE A 150 1.68 -6.73 14.07
C PHE A 150 2.28 -7.40 15.30
N GLY A 151 3.59 -7.70 15.29
CA GLY A 151 4.31 -8.17 16.48
C GLY A 151 4.60 -7.08 17.51
N MET A 152 4.43 -5.81 17.16
CA MET A 152 4.63 -4.67 18.06
C MET A 152 3.83 -4.81 19.37
N GLU A 153 4.43 -4.45 20.49
CA GLU A 153 3.79 -4.53 21.81
C GLU A 153 4.09 -3.28 22.67
N PRO A 154 3.07 -2.51 23.09
CA PRO A 154 1.67 -2.57 22.61
C PRO A 154 1.57 -2.10 21.15
N TRP A 155 0.46 -2.43 20.46
CA TRP A 155 0.21 -1.88 19.14
C TRP A 155 0.11 -0.36 19.17
N HIS A 156 0.82 0.29 18.25
CA HIS A 156 0.54 1.70 17.94
C HIS A 156 -0.86 1.82 17.27
N PRO A 157 -1.59 2.93 17.44
CA PRO A 157 -2.89 3.14 16.80
C PRO A 157 -2.92 2.82 15.30
N ALA A 158 -1.85 3.07 14.56
CA ALA A 158 -1.76 2.76 13.14
C ALA A 158 -1.80 1.25 12.83
N ILE A 159 -1.24 0.42 13.72
CA ILE A 159 -1.30 -1.05 13.59
C ILE A 159 -2.71 -1.54 13.92
N GLN A 160 -3.35 -0.95 14.93
CA GLN A 160 -4.75 -1.22 15.24
C GLN A 160 -5.65 -0.82 14.06
N ASP A 161 -5.46 0.37 13.50
CA ASP A 161 -6.21 0.85 12.33
C ASP A 161 -6.08 -0.11 11.13
N ALA A 162 -4.89 -0.65 10.89
CA ALA A 162 -4.68 -1.62 9.81
C ALA A 162 -5.45 -2.93 10.06
N PHE A 163 -5.48 -3.39 11.30
CA PHE A 163 -6.27 -4.56 11.68
C PHE A 163 -7.77 -4.28 11.58
N ASP A 164 -8.22 -3.10 12.04
CA ASP A 164 -9.63 -2.69 11.96
C ASP A 164 -10.11 -2.55 10.50
N VAL A 165 -9.26 -2.09 9.60
CA VAL A 165 -9.55 -2.09 8.15
C VAL A 165 -9.67 -3.52 7.63
N LEU A 166 -8.77 -4.43 8.02
CA LEU A 166 -8.80 -5.82 7.58
C LEU A 166 -10.06 -6.57 8.06
N THR A 167 -10.59 -6.21 9.22
CA THR A 167 -11.84 -6.76 9.79
C THR A 167 -13.10 -5.99 9.37
N GLY A 168 -12.93 -4.82 8.73
CA GLY A 168 -14.04 -3.94 8.34
C GLY A 168 -14.65 -3.13 9.49
N GLU A 169 -14.02 -3.13 10.67
CA GLU A 169 -14.50 -2.36 11.82
C GLU A 169 -14.27 -0.86 11.65
N LYS A 170 -13.29 -0.46 10.83
CA LYS A 170 -12.95 0.94 10.61
C LYS A 170 -12.58 1.19 9.14
N LEU A 171 -13.35 2.04 8.46
CA LEU A 171 -13.10 2.44 7.08
C LEU A 171 -12.83 3.94 6.93
N THR A 172 -12.75 4.65 8.04
CA THR A 172 -12.38 6.06 8.10
C THR A 172 -11.11 6.20 8.91
N ILE A 173 -10.02 6.58 8.24
CA ILE A 173 -8.69 6.72 8.85
C ILE A 173 -8.33 8.18 8.96
N LYS A 174 -7.83 8.56 10.13
CA LYS A 174 -7.31 9.90 10.41
C LYS A 174 -5.79 9.90 10.37
N GLY A 175 -5.22 11.01 9.94
CA GLY A 175 -3.79 11.23 10.06
C GLY A 175 -3.36 11.28 11.53
N TYR A 176 -2.12 10.96 11.79
CA TYR A 176 -1.54 10.93 13.14
C TYR A 176 -0.86 12.27 13.46
N ASP A 177 -0.74 12.59 14.75
CA ASP A 177 -0.20 13.88 15.20
C ASP A 177 1.34 13.90 15.17
N LEU A 178 1.96 12.75 15.40
CA LEU A 178 3.42 12.61 15.50
C LEU A 178 3.92 11.50 14.58
N TYR A 179 5.17 11.67 14.09
CA TYR A 179 5.88 10.65 13.33
C TYR A 179 7.22 10.27 13.98
N GLU A 180 7.73 9.10 13.61
CA GLU A 180 9.02 8.57 14.05
C GLU A 180 10.14 9.11 13.15
N LYS A 181 11.03 9.90 13.72
CA LYS A 181 12.24 10.34 13.02
C LYS A 181 13.37 9.33 13.17
N GLU A 182 13.44 8.69 14.33
CA GLU A 182 14.48 7.70 14.67
C GLU A 182 13.82 6.46 15.27
N GLY A 183 13.94 5.34 14.57
CA GLY A 183 13.41 4.06 15.01
C GLY A 183 14.25 3.45 16.11
N LEU A 184 13.58 2.83 17.10
CA LEU A 184 14.23 2.11 18.21
C LEU A 184 14.16 0.59 18.05
N LYS A 185 13.55 0.11 16.97
CA LYS A 185 13.42 -1.31 16.71
C LYS A 185 14.73 -1.89 16.20
N ASP A 186 15.27 -2.83 16.95
CA ASP A 186 16.49 -3.57 16.64
C ASP A 186 16.39 -5.04 17.10
N GLU A 187 17.49 -5.79 17.04
CA GLU A 187 17.54 -7.19 17.44
C GLU A 187 17.31 -7.40 18.96
N GLU A 188 17.67 -6.41 19.79
CA GLU A 188 17.48 -6.45 21.25
C GLU A 188 16.07 -6.03 21.65
N ASN A 189 15.45 -5.16 20.84
CA ASN A 189 14.13 -4.58 21.05
C ASN A 189 13.18 -4.84 19.86
N PRO A 190 12.90 -6.09 19.49
CA PRO A 190 12.19 -6.43 18.25
C PRO A 190 10.71 -6.05 18.25
N LEU A 191 10.12 -5.82 19.43
CA LEU A 191 8.68 -5.56 19.59
C LEU A 191 8.36 -4.11 19.97
N VAL A 192 9.38 -3.25 20.08
CA VAL A 192 9.20 -1.87 20.55
C VAL A 192 8.22 -1.11 19.63
N PRO A 193 7.28 -0.32 20.20
CA PRO A 193 6.42 0.56 19.44
C PRO A 193 7.19 1.66 18.72
N TYR A 194 6.55 2.31 17.74
CA TYR A 194 7.11 3.46 17.05
C TYR A 194 7.52 4.57 18.03
N ASN A 195 8.72 5.10 17.87
CA ASN A 195 9.27 6.21 18.63
C ASN A 195 8.80 7.56 18.03
N VAL A 196 7.51 7.84 18.13
CA VAL A 196 6.92 9.03 17.53
C VAL A 196 7.26 10.28 18.35
N THR A 197 8.11 11.15 17.82
CA THR A 197 8.64 12.34 18.51
C THR A 197 8.41 13.64 17.77
N GLU A 198 8.26 13.58 16.44
CA GLU A 198 8.17 14.78 15.60
C GLU A 198 6.73 15.08 15.20
N PRO A 199 6.29 16.36 15.19
CA PRO A 199 4.95 16.72 14.79
C PRO A 199 4.73 16.49 13.29
N CYS A 200 3.60 15.88 12.93
CA CYS A 200 3.15 15.81 11.55
C CYS A 200 2.61 17.17 11.10
N ILE A 201 3.28 17.78 10.14
CA ILE A 201 2.85 19.05 9.53
C ILE A 201 2.59 18.80 8.04
N ARG A 202 1.32 18.91 7.63
CA ARG A 202 0.92 18.62 6.26
C ARG A 202 0.95 19.87 5.40
N LYS A 203 1.58 19.77 4.24
CA LYS A 203 1.64 20.85 3.27
C LYS A 203 0.58 20.64 2.20
N LYS A 204 -0.19 21.67 1.90
CA LYS A 204 -1.33 21.60 0.98
C LYS A 204 -1.17 22.55 -0.20
N VAL A 205 -1.68 22.14 -1.36
CA VAL A 205 -1.82 22.97 -2.54
C VAL A 205 -3.25 22.79 -3.06
N PRO A 206 -4.10 23.86 -3.05
CA PRO A 206 -3.87 25.16 -2.40
C PRO A 206 -3.75 25.06 -0.86
N ASP A 207 -3.12 26.04 -0.25
CA ASP A 207 -2.98 26.13 1.22
C ASP A 207 -4.28 26.62 1.88
N THR A 208 -5.30 25.77 1.78
CA THR A 208 -6.66 25.98 2.32
C THR A 208 -7.22 24.66 2.82
N ASP A 209 -8.38 24.67 3.42
CA ASP A 209 -9.13 23.45 3.69
C ASP A 209 -9.49 22.75 2.37
N ILE A 210 -9.28 21.44 2.34
CA ILE A 210 -9.47 20.61 1.15
C ILE A 210 -10.59 19.61 1.39
N LYS A 211 -11.43 19.43 0.37
CA LYS A 211 -12.36 18.32 0.24
C LYS A 211 -12.22 17.79 -1.18
N MET A 212 -11.99 16.49 -1.31
CA MET A 212 -11.94 15.82 -2.60
C MET A 212 -12.47 14.40 -2.47
N GLU A 213 -12.97 13.87 -3.57
CA GLU A 213 -13.49 12.52 -3.63
C GLU A 213 -13.15 11.84 -4.95
N GLY A 214 -12.99 10.53 -4.93
CA GLY A 214 -12.65 9.73 -6.10
C GLY A 214 -12.13 8.35 -5.73
N ARG A 215 -11.87 7.55 -6.74
CA ARG A 215 -11.35 6.19 -6.56
C ARG A 215 -9.88 6.24 -6.20
N LEU A 216 -9.53 5.59 -5.09
CA LEU A 216 -8.19 5.60 -4.53
C LEU A 216 -7.29 4.57 -5.20
N VAL A 217 -6.14 4.98 -5.70
CA VAL A 217 -5.15 4.10 -6.32
C VAL A 217 -3.74 4.64 -6.07
N GLY A 218 -2.77 3.77 -5.91
CA GLY A 218 -1.39 4.19 -5.70
C GLY A 218 -0.51 3.13 -5.06
N GLY A 219 0.57 3.59 -4.42
CA GLY A 219 1.57 2.77 -3.75
C GLY A 219 2.95 3.41 -3.75
N CYS A 220 3.98 2.58 -3.66
CA CYS A 220 5.38 2.98 -3.67
C CYS A 220 5.81 3.43 -5.07
N LEU A 221 6.30 4.66 -5.17
CA LEU A 221 6.72 5.29 -6.44
C LEU A 221 7.88 4.53 -7.08
N ASP A 222 8.78 3.99 -6.26
CA ASP A 222 9.92 3.18 -6.69
C ASP A 222 9.44 1.96 -7.50
N VAL A 223 8.35 1.33 -7.07
CA VAL A 223 7.74 0.17 -7.73
C VAL A 223 6.83 0.59 -8.90
N LEU A 224 6.00 1.63 -8.72
CA LEU A 224 5.07 2.08 -9.76
C LEU A 224 5.79 2.38 -11.08
N THR A 225 7.00 2.97 -11.00
CA THR A 225 7.81 3.27 -12.18
C THR A 225 8.32 2.03 -12.92
N LEU A 226 8.51 0.91 -12.21
CA LEU A 226 8.93 -0.35 -12.83
C LEU A 226 7.81 -0.99 -13.66
N LEU A 227 6.55 -0.75 -13.28
CA LEU A 227 5.38 -1.29 -13.99
C LEU A 227 5.07 -0.56 -15.30
N LEU A 228 5.52 0.70 -15.42
CA LEU A 228 5.29 1.54 -16.60
C LEU A 228 5.78 0.90 -17.90
N GLY A 229 4.88 0.79 -18.88
CA GLY A 229 5.19 0.25 -20.20
C GLY A 229 5.40 -1.27 -20.24
N THR A 230 5.22 -1.97 -19.15
CA THR A 230 5.20 -3.43 -19.11
C THR A 230 3.81 -3.97 -19.55
N LYS A 231 3.72 -5.28 -19.78
CA LYS A 231 2.42 -5.93 -20.07
C LYS A 231 1.41 -5.80 -18.93
N TYR A 232 1.87 -5.47 -17.73
CA TYR A 232 1.06 -5.30 -16.52
C TYR A 232 0.46 -3.89 -16.39
N ASP A 233 0.97 -2.92 -17.14
CA ASP A 233 0.45 -1.55 -17.16
C ASP A 233 -0.94 -1.50 -17.77
N LYS A 234 -1.97 -1.46 -16.91
CA LYS A 234 -3.39 -1.32 -17.25
C LYS A 234 -4.02 -0.03 -16.71
N VAL A 235 -3.17 0.93 -16.36
CA VAL A 235 -3.61 2.16 -15.68
C VAL A 235 -4.51 3.01 -16.57
N GLN A 236 -4.21 3.11 -17.86
CA GLN A 236 -5.04 3.92 -18.76
C GLN A 236 -6.45 3.31 -18.91
N GLU A 237 -6.55 1.97 -19.02
CA GLU A 237 -7.83 1.27 -19.08
C GLU A 237 -8.58 1.41 -17.75
N PHE A 238 -7.88 1.33 -16.61
CA PHE A 238 -8.45 1.51 -15.29
C PHE A 238 -9.00 2.93 -15.10
N THR A 239 -8.20 3.96 -15.37
CA THR A 239 -8.62 5.37 -15.20
C THR A 239 -9.78 5.74 -16.12
N GLU A 240 -9.82 5.21 -17.34
CA GLU A 240 -10.94 5.42 -18.25
C GLU A 240 -12.21 4.70 -17.78
N ARG A 241 -12.08 3.50 -17.19
CA ARG A 241 -13.20 2.73 -16.64
C ARG A 241 -13.88 3.45 -15.46
N TYR A 242 -13.08 4.07 -14.60
CA TYR A 242 -13.55 4.79 -13.40
C TYR A 242 -13.55 6.32 -13.54
N LYS A 243 -13.60 6.84 -14.77
CA LYS A 243 -13.53 8.29 -15.03
C LYS A 243 -14.65 9.10 -14.38
N GLU A 244 -15.84 8.52 -14.20
CA GLU A 244 -16.96 9.20 -13.56
C GLU A 244 -16.71 9.39 -12.05
N ASP A 245 -16.06 8.41 -11.41
CA ASP A 245 -15.62 8.52 -10.03
C ASP A 245 -14.50 9.55 -9.89
N GLY A 246 -13.65 9.64 -10.92
CA GLY A 246 -12.36 10.33 -10.84
C GLY A 246 -11.36 9.56 -9.99
N ILE A 247 -10.09 9.94 -10.06
CA ILE A 247 -9.00 9.21 -9.43
C ILE A 247 -8.30 10.07 -8.37
N ILE A 248 -8.13 9.54 -7.18
CA ILE A 248 -7.22 10.07 -6.17
C ILE A 248 -5.99 9.17 -6.10
N TRP A 249 -4.83 9.74 -6.40
CA TRP A 249 -3.56 9.05 -6.30
C TRP A 249 -2.98 9.18 -4.90
N PHE A 250 -2.65 8.06 -4.25
CA PHE A 250 -1.75 8.06 -3.09
C PHE A 250 -0.38 7.54 -3.51
N ILE A 251 0.66 8.28 -3.20
CA ILE A 251 2.04 8.02 -3.67
C ILE A 251 3.00 8.24 -2.50
N GLU A 252 3.88 7.30 -2.27
CA GLU A 252 4.99 7.42 -1.34
C GLU A 252 6.29 6.97 -1.99
N ALA A 253 7.44 7.35 -1.44
CA ALA A 253 8.75 7.03 -1.99
C ALA A 253 9.72 6.58 -0.89
N CYS A 254 10.49 5.53 -1.18
CA CYS A 254 11.51 4.97 -0.31
C CYS A 254 12.91 5.48 -0.69
N ASP A 255 13.50 4.90 -1.74
CA ASP A 255 14.90 5.10 -2.10
C ASP A 255 15.13 6.30 -3.03
N LEU A 256 14.05 6.82 -3.61
CA LEU A 256 14.13 7.96 -4.51
C LEU A 256 14.47 9.25 -3.76
N ASN A 257 15.58 9.88 -4.12
CA ASN A 257 15.83 11.26 -3.72
C ASN A 257 14.88 12.22 -4.45
N VAL A 258 14.91 13.51 -4.12
CA VAL A 258 14.02 14.53 -4.70
C VAL A 258 14.07 14.59 -6.23
N MET A 259 15.23 14.35 -6.84
CA MET A 259 15.36 14.28 -8.31
C MET A 259 14.72 13.00 -8.87
N GLY A 260 14.86 11.89 -8.16
CA GLY A 260 14.22 10.61 -8.48
C GLY A 260 12.70 10.73 -8.44
N ILE A 261 12.14 11.30 -7.37
CA ILE A 261 10.70 11.57 -7.23
C ILE A 261 10.20 12.40 -8.42
N ARG A 262 10.86 13.51 -8.73
CA ARG A 262 10.44 14.37 -9.85
C ARG A 262 10.45 13.65 -11.20
N ARG A 263 11.52 12.86 -11.48
CA ARG A 263 11.63 12.08 -12.72
C ARG A 263 10.57 10.99 -12.81
N ALA A 264 10.30 10.30 -11.71
CA ALA A 264 9.29 9.27 -11.62
C ALA A 264 7.88 9.83 -11.89
N LEU A 265 7.51 10.94 -11.25
CA LEU A 265 6.23 11.61 -11.49
C LEU A 265 6.11 12.12 -12.93
N TRP A 266 7.20 12.66 -13.51
CA TRP A 266 7.22 13.03 -14.91
C TRP A 266 6.99 11.83 -15.83
N GLN A 267 7.58 10.68 -15.54
CA GLN A 267 7.41 9.45 -16.32
C GLN A 267 5.97 8.95 -16.27
N MET A 268 5.35 8.91 -15.08
CA MET A 268 3.93 8.55 -14.91
C MET A 268 3.01 9.51 -15.68
N GLU A 269 3.32 10.80 -15.64
CA GLU A 269 2.61 11.81 -16.42
C GLU A 269 2.68 11.53 -17.93
N GLN A 270 3.91 11.32 -18.46
CA GLN A 270 4.11 11.05 -19.89
C GLN A 270 3.42 9.74 -20.33
N ALA A 271 3.30 8.77 -19.43
CA ALA A 271 2.54 7.55 -19.65
C ALA A 271 1.01 7.76 -19.59
N GLY A 272 0.55 8.97 -19.24
CA GLY A 272 -0.87 9.30 -19.17
C GLY A 272 -1.61 8.71 -17.97
N TRP A 273 -0.89 8.35 -16.91
CA TRP A 273 -1.47 7.73 -15.72
C TRP A 273 -2.39 8.67 -14.94
N PHE A 274 -2.15 9.98 -15.00
CA PHE A 274 -2.93 10.97 -14.24
C PHE A 274 -4.21 11.44 -14.96
N ARG A 275 -4.73 10.63 -15.89
CA ARG A 275 -6.04 10.91 -16.49
C ARG A 275 -7.15 10.85 -15.44
N HIS A 276 -8.09 11.77 -15.53
CA HIS A 276 -9.25 11.87 -14.64
C HIS A 276 -8.90 12.06 -13.16
N VAL A 277 -7.70 12.57 -12.88
CA VAL A 277 -7.25 12.82 -11.51
C VAL A 277 -8.13 13.88 -10.82
N ARG A 278 -8.46 13.65 -9.55
CA ARG A 278 -9.21 14.55 -8.66
C ARG A 278 -8.36 15.08 -7.52
N GLY A 279 -7.22 14.45 -7.22
CA GLY A 279 -6.30 14.89 -6.19
C GLY A 279 -5.16 13.92 -5.95
N PHE A 280 -4.21 14.38 -5.15
CA PHE A 280 -3.01 13.64 -4.79
C PHE A 280 -2.80 13.63 -3.28
N LEU A 281 -2.53 12.45 -2.74
CA LEU A 281 -2.10 12.18 -1.37
C LEU A 281 -0.64 11.74 -1.43
N ILE A 282 0.28 12.59 -1.01
CA ILE A 282 1.72 12.33 -1.09
C ILE A 282 2.24 12.03 0.30
N GLY A 283 2.77 10.82 0.47
CA GLY A 283 3.40 10.37 1.70
C GLY A 283 4.67 11.15 2.00
N ARG A 284 5.05 11.19 3.28
CA ARG A 284 6.33 11.75 3.72
C ARG A 284 7.44 10.86 3.18
N PRO A 285 8.29 11.35 2.23
CA PRO A 285 9.33 10.53 1.63
C PRO A 285 10.47 10.27 2.61
N TYR A 286 11.24 9.21 2.38
CA TYR A 286 12.41 8.94 3.22
C TYR A 286 13.47 10.05 3.16
N CYS A 287 13.58 10.73 2.00
CA CYS A 287 14.42 11.93 1.81
C CYS A 287 13.78 13.22 2.35
N ASN A 288 12.86 13.13 3.33
CA ASN A 288 12.19 14.29 3.92
C ASN A 288 13.18 15.32 4.45
N GLY A 289 13.03 16.58 4.02
CA GLY A 289 13.90 17.69 4.39
C GLY A 289 15.21 17.78 3.60
N GLU A 290 15.44 16.90 2.63
CA GLU A 290 16.59 17.00 1.72
C GLU A 290 16.33 18.00 0.58
N GLU A 291 17.39 18.70 0.22
CA GLU A 291 17.45 19.56 -0.96
C GLU A 291 18.62 19.14 -1.86
N PHE A 292 18.40 19.05 -3.15
CA PHE A 292 19.45 18.76 -4.11
C PHE A 292 19.38 19.71 -5.31
N LEU A 293 20.45 20.47 -5.55
CA LEU A 293 20.57 21.47 -6.62
C LEU A 293 19.40 22.48 -6.64
N GLY A 294 18.94 22.91 -5.46
CA GLY A 294 17.85 23.87 -5.31
C GLY A 294 16.46 23.26 -5.48
N LEU A 295 16.34 21.94 -5.54
CA LEU A 295 15.07 21.22 -5.60
C LEU A 295 14.80 20.55 -4.24
N ASP A 296 13.69 20.90 -3.60
CA ASP A 296 13.18 20.23 -2.41
C ASP A 296 12.08 19.20 -2.77
N GLN A 297 11.60 18.46 -1.76
CA GLN A 297 10.55 17.47 -1.95
C GLN A 297 9.23 18.06 -2.44
N TYR A 298 8.92 19.30 -2.07
CA TYR A 298 7.66 19.95 -2.44
C TYR A 298 7.68 20.40 -3.90
N GLU A 299 8.76 21.01 -4.35
CA GLU A 299 8.93 21.37 -5.75
C GLU A 299 9.11 20.14 -6.65
N ALA A 300 9.69 19.06 -6.13
CA ALA A 300 9.76 17.80 -6.85
C ALA A 300 8.37 17.29 -7.24
N VAL A 301 7.39 17.43 -6.35
CA VAL A 301 5.99 17.04 -6.55
C VAL A 301 5.23 18.11 -7.34
N THR A 302 5.17 19.34 -6.83
CA THR A 302 4.31 20.40 -7.37
C THR A 302 4.74 20.85 -8.76
N GLY A 303 6.04 20.78 -9.07
CA GLY A 303 6.58 21.11 -10.40
C GLY A 303 6.10 20.17 -11.51
N ILE A 304 5.59 19.00 -11.18
CA ILE A 304 4.97 18.07 -12.15
C ILE A 304 3.45 18.05 -11.98
N LEU A 305 2.95 17.89 -10.76
CA LEU A 305 1.53 17.65 -10.50
C LEU A 305 0.70 18.95 -10.45
N GLY A 306 1.31 20.10 -10.18
CA GLY A 306 0.59 21.37 -10.02
C GLY A 306 -0.23 21.81 -11.22
N LYS A 307 0.15 21.42 -12.43
CA LYS A 307 -0.56 21.75 -13.67
C LYS A 307 -1.95 21.11 -13.81
N TYR A 308 -2.25 20.07 -13.03
CA TYR A 308 -3.56 19.44 -13.03
C TYR A 308 -4.62 20.30 -12.32
N ASN A 309 -4.21 21.30 -11.55
CA ASN A 309 -5.10 22.21 -10.81
C ASN A 309 -6.09 21.47 -9.91
N VAL A 310 -5.66 20.36 -9.31
CA VAL A 310 -6.38 19.58 -8.32
C VAL A 310 -5.67 19.65 -6.98
N PRO A 311 -6.35 19.37 -5.85
CA PRO A 311 -5.71 19.39 -4.54
C PRO A 311 -4.55 18.41 -4.42
N ILE A 312 -3.48 18.85 -3.74
CA ILE A 312 -2.33 18.02 -3.38
C ILE A 312 -2.11 18.17 -1.87
N ILE A 313 -2.09 17.07 -1.13
CA ILE A 313 -1.74 17.03 0.28
C ILE A 313 -0.44 16.25 0.40
N MET A 314 0.59 16.87 0.97
CA MET A 314 1.94 16.32 1.13
C MET A 314 2.30 16.10 2.60
N ASP A 315 3.34 15.32 2.86
CA ASP A 315 3.80 14.89 4.17
C ASP A 315 2.73 14.11 4.96
N LEU A 316 1.92 13.35 4.22
CA LEU A 316 0.96 12.43 4.81
C LEU A 316 1.65 11.23 5.45
N ASP A 317 0.94 10.61 6.37
CA ASP A 317 1.37 9.39 7.05
C ASP A 317 1.13 8.18 6.14
N ILE A 318 1.85 8.12 5.01
CA ILE A 318 1.82 7.06 4.01
C ILE A 318 3.28 6.71 3.68
N GLY A 319 3.65 5.44 3.79
CA GLY A 319 4.99 4.96 3.43
C GLY A 319 5.87 4.60 4.61
N TYR A 320 7.18 4.88 4.48
CA TYR A 320 8.24 4.29 5.30
C TYR A 320 8.55 5.02 6.60
N ILE A 321 8.14 6.27 6.73
CA ILE A 321 8.32 7.02 7.98
C ILE A 321 7.08 6.81 8.84
N PRO A 322 7.16 5.97 9.90
CA PRO A 322 6.00 5.63 10.71
C PRO A 322 5.42 6.83 11.50
N PRO A 323 4.13 6.75 11.82
CA PRO A 323 3.16 5.70 11.52
C PRO A 323 2.63 5.79 10.09
N ALA A 324 2.03 4.72 9.56
CA ALA A 324 1.42 4.71 8.24
C ALA A 324 -0.09 4.41 8.32
N MET A 325 -0.87 5.22 7.60
CA MET A 325 -2.31 5.04 7.42
C MET A 325 -2.57 3.83 6.50
N PRO A 326 -3.38 2.85 6.90
CA PRO A 326 -3.83 1.81 5.98
C PRO A 326 -4.83 2.39 4.97
N LEU A 327 -4.63 2.12 3.69
CA LEU A 327 -5.48 2.62 2.61
C LEU A 327 -6.02 1.46 1.75
N ILE A 328 -7.32 1.48 1.46
CA ILE A 328 -7.93 0.49 0.55
C ILE A 328 -7.77 1.00 -0.88
N CYS A 329 -6.81 0.43 -1.61
CA CYS A 329 -6.63 0.64 -3.03
C CYS A 329 -7.86 0.10 -3.77
N GLY A 330 -8.49 0.92 -4.60
CA GLY A 330 -9.74 0.60 -5.30
C GLY A 330 -11.02 1.07 -4.60
N SER A 331 -10.97 1.55 -3.34
CA SER A 331 -12.14 2.15 -2.69
C SER A 331 -12.51 3.51 -3.29
N TYR A 332 -13.78 3.93 -3.14
CA TYR A 332 -14.15 5.31 -3.36
C TYR A 332 -13.86 6.11 -2.09
N ALA A 333 -12.92 7.03 -2.15
CA ALA A 333 -12.47 7.77 -0.99
C ALA A 333 -13.05 9.20 -0.96
N LYS A 334 -13.47 9.64 0.22
CA LYS A 334 -13.73 11.04 0.55
C LYS A 334 -12.63 11.52 1.48
N VAL A 335 -11.88 12.50 1.00
CA VAL A 335 -10.75 13.06 1.75
C VAL A 335 -11.10 14.46 2.19
N THR A 336 -10.93 14.71 3.49
CA THR A 336 -11.04 16.05 4.07
C THR A 336 -9.73 16.42 4.76
N SER A 337 -9.29 17.67 4.56
CA SER A 337 -8.17 18.24 5.30
C SER A 337 -8.57 19.61 5.82
N MET A 338 -8.69 19.73 7.13
CA MET A 338 -9.07 20.97 7.82
C MET A 338 -7.94 21.39 8.76
N GLY A 339 -7.38 22.57 8.50
CA GLY A 339 -6.14 22.94 9.19
C GLY A 339 -5.05 21.90 8.90
N ASN A 340 -4.50 21.28 9.95
CA ASN A 340 -3.50 20.20 9.83
C ASN A 340 -4.11 18.80 9.87
N ASP A 341 -5.42 18.67 10.19
CA ASP A 341 -6.09 17.37 10.26
C ASP A 341 -6.38 16.83 8.87
N VAL A 342 -6.25 15.53 8.72
CA VAL A 342 -6.62 14.79 7.51
C VAL A 342 -7.44 13.57 7.89
N GLU A 343 -8.50 13.33 7.12
CA GLU A 343 -9.36 12.16 7.25
C GLU A 343 -9.63 11.58 5.86
N VAL A 344 -9.53 10.26 5.75
CA VAL A 344 -9.83 9.49 4.54
C VAL A 344 -10.94 8.50 4.88
N GLU A 345 -12.15 8.76 4.40
CA GLU A 345 -13.28 7.84 4.46
C GLU A 345 -13.29 6.98 3.20
N MET A 346 -13.27 5.65 3.34
CA MET A 346 -13.17 4.69 2.25
C MET A 346 -14.48 3.91 2.11
N GLU A 347 -15.20 4.15 1.03
CA GLU A 347 -16.48 3.49 0.71
C GLU A 347 -16.25 2.33 -0.28
N LEU A 348 -16.94 1.23 -0.06
CA LEU A 348 -16.86 0.01 -0.89
C LEU A 348 -18.08 -0.07 -1.81
N ASN A 349 -18.12 0.76 -2.86
CA ASN A 349 -19.23 0.93 -3.80
C ASN A 349 -18.81 0.90 -5.29
#